data_cc4b6cc29f8f5aaf29fe504c1f157a05
#
_entry.id   cc4b6cc29f8f5aaf29fe504c1f157a05
#
_cell.length_a   1.000
_cell.length_b   1.000
_cell.length_c   1.000
_cell.angle_alpha   90.00
_cell.angle_beta   90.00
_cell.angle_gamma   90.00
#
_symmetry.space_group_name_H-M   'P 1'
#
loop_
_entity.id
_entity.type
_entity.pdbx_description
1 polymer ?
#
loop_
_entity_poly.entity_id
_entity_poly.type
_entity_poly.pdbx_seq_one_letter_code
_entity_poly.pdbx_strand_id
1 'polypeptide(L)'
;MNKAKFITLDNGLTILIYTDKSKSTNHVELYTFFGGNHYEYVDCNGNTKKIKPGTAHLLEHYVFENTIDGNLFDNLKKYNILNCNGGTNTDNTSYFFNTVINFYECLEIFLRGIYNVSFSKDKLDKTKMAVYSEIRDDKENVRNNIIYRKLNNLFTINRKTLGSSS
;
A
#
# COMPACT_ATOMS: atom_id res chain seq x y z
N MET A 1 1.21 -30.07 -10.47
CA MET A 1 1.62 -29.76 -9.09
C MET A 1 1.89 -28.26 -9.01
N ASN A 2 1.18 -27.57 -8.15
CA ASN A 2 1.43 -26.15 -7.88
C ASN A 2 2.77 -26.04 -7.14
N LYS A 3 3.64 -25.11 -7.56
CA LYS A 3 4.99 -24.96 -6.97
C LYS A 3 5.11 -23.55 -6.40
N ALA A 4 5.53 -23.47 -5.14
CA ALA A 4 5.97 -22.22 -4.51
C ALA A 4 7.51 -22.18 -4.53
N LYS A 5 8.07 -21.03 -4.86
CA LYS A 5 9.52 -20.76 -4.87
C LYS A 5 9.80 -19.44 -4.15
N PHE A 6 10.71 -19.47 -3.19
CA PHE A 6 11.25 -18.27 -2.54
C PHE A 6 12.61 -17.93 -3.15
N ILE A 7 12.81 -16.65 -3.42
CA ILE A 7 14.07 -16.10 -3.93
C ILE A 7 14.38 -14.86 -3.11
N THR A 8 15.59 -14.73 -2.60
CA THR A 8 16.10 -13.49 -2.00
C THR A 8 17.14 -12.91 -2.93
N LEU A 9 16.95 -11.64 -3.31
CA LEU A 9 17.90 -10.89 -4.14
C LEU A 9 19.01 -10.31 -3.27
N ASP A 10 20.13 -9.92 -3.90
CA ASP A 10 21.31 -9.36 -3.21
C ASP A 10 20.97 -8.08 -2.42
N ASN A 11 19.94 -7.33 -2.83
CA ASN A 11 19.46 -6.14 -2.13
C ASN A 11 18.52 -6.45 -0.94
N GLY A 12 18.30 -7.74 -0.60
CA GLY A 12 17.46 -8.20 0.49
C GLY A 12 15.98 -8.37 0.15
N LEU A 13 15.54 -8.03 -1.09
CA LEU A 13 14.15 -8.25 -1.50
C LEU A 13 13.86 -9.75 -1.56
N THR A 14 12.85 -10.20 -0.82
CA THR A 14 12.37 -11.58 -0.87
C THR A 14 11.16 -11.68 -1.79
N ILE A 15 11.22 -12.60 -2.75
CA ILE A 15 10.17 -12.83 -3.76
C ILE A 15 9.59 -14.21 -3.52
N LEU A 16 8.26 -14.29 -3.41
CA LEU A 16 7.51 -15.54 -3.46
C LEU A 16 6.86 -15.66 -4.84
N ILE A 17 7.24 -16.71 -5.58
CA ILE A 17 6.61 -17.07 -6.85
C ILE A 17 5.73 -18.31 -6.61
N TYR A 18 4.44 -18.15 -6.87
CA TYR A 18 3.49 -19.25 -6.84
C TYR A 18 2.89 -19.46 -8.22
N THR A 19 3.01 -20.66 -8.77
CA THR A 19 2.51 -21.00 -10.09
C THR A 19 1.33 -21.95 -10.00
N ASP A 20 0.17 -21.49 -10.50
CA ASP A 20 -1.05 -22.29 -10.64
C ASP A 20 -1.50 -22.28 -12.10
N LYS A 21 -1.30 -23.40 -12.81
CA LYS A 21 -1.65 -23.55 -14.23
C LYS A 21 -3.15 -23.57 -14.50
N SER A 22 -3.98 -23.67 -13.48
CA SER A 22 -5.44 -23.59 -13.61
C SER A 22 -5.96 -22.15 -13.72
N LYS A 23 -5.10 -21.15 -13.43
CA LYS A 23 -5.44 -19.73 -13.45
C LYS A 23 -4.92 -19.05 -14.71
N SER A 24 -5.75 -18.19 -15.28
CA SER A 24 -5.37 -17.33 -16.41
C SER A 24 -4.90 -15.94 -15.97
N THR A 25 -5.06 -15.62 -14.70
CA THR A 25 -4.74 -14.30 -14.13
C THR A 25 -3.40 -14.34 -13.41
N ASN A 26 -2.57 -13.34 -13.67
CA ASN A 26 -1.37 -13.08 -12.90
C ASN A 26 -1.70 -12.06 -11.81
N HIS A 27 -1.22 -12.31 -10.61
CA HIS A 27 -1.29 -11.42 -9.45
C HIS A 27 0.12 -11.06 -9.01
N VAL A 28 0.35 -9.77 -8.81
CA VAL A 28 1.59 -9.25 -8.21
C VAL A 28 1.21 -8.42 -7.01
N GLU A 29 1.85 -8.67 -5.89
CA GLU A 29 1.68 -7.89 -4.68
C GLU A 29 3.04 -7.59 -4.04
N LEU A 30 3.29 -6.32 -3.75
CA LEU A 30 4.46 -5.83 -3.05
C LEU A 30 4.07 -5.45 -1.63
N TYR A 31 4.75 -6.03 -0.65
CA TYR A 31 4.58 -5.72 0.76
C TYR A 31 5.74 -4.88 1.30
N THR A 32 5.42 -3.89 2.12
CA THR A 32 6.36 -3.26 3.04
C THR A 32 5.89 -3.50 4.47
N PHE A 33 6.78 -3.94 5.35
CA PHE A 33 6.49 -4.17 6.77
C PHE A 33 6.49 -2.85 7.55
N PHE A 34 5.69 -1.91 7.06
CA PHE A 34 5.47 -0.61 7.63
C PHE A 34 3.99 -0.25 7.45
N GLY A 35 3.25 -0.15 8.54
CA GLY A 35 1.80 0.05 8.54
C GLY A 35 1.35 1.07 9.57
N GLY A 36 0.04 1.10 9.84
CA GLY A 36 -0.62 2.11 10.66
C GLY A 36 -0.16 2.19 12.12
N ASN A 37 0.44 1.12 12.66
CA ASN A 37 0.97 1.07 14.03
C ASN A 37 2.44 1.47 14.15
N HIS A 38 3.11 1.78 13.06
CA HIS A 38 4.49 2.23 13.09
C HIS A 38 4.54 3.75 13.27
N TYR A 39 5.15 4.19 14.37
CA TYR A 39 5.29 5.61 14.73
C TYR A 39 6.73 6.10 14.69
N GLU A 40 7.64 5.24 14.30
CA GLU A 40 9.05 5.56 14.12
C GLU A 40 9.70 4.64 13.08
N TYR A 41 10.80 5.09 12.51
CA TYR A 41 11.65 4.31 11.62
C TYR A 41 13.12 4.69 11.84
N VAL A 42 14.02 3.81 11.42
CA VAL A 42 15.46 4.09 11.42
C VAL A 42 15.85 4.52 10.00
N ASP A 43 16.45 5.70 9.88
CA ASP A 43 16.93 6.22 8.60
C ASP A 43 18.25 5.53 8.15
N CYS A 44 18.69 5.81 6.93
CA CYS A 44 19.92 5.24 6.38
C CYS A 44 21.21 5.59 7.15
N ASN A 45 21.16 6.57 8.07
CA ASN A 45 22.26 6.96 8.95
C ASN A 45 22.16 6.31 10.33
N GLY A 46 21.18 5.41 10.55
CA GLY A 46 20.95 4.75 11.84
C GLY A 46 20.19 5.60 12.86
N ASN A 47 19.62 6.76 12.47
CA ASN A 47 18.89 7.61 13.42
C ASN A 47 17.41 7.22 13.46
N THR A 48 16.86 7.11 14.67
CA THR A 48 15.43 6.92 14.86
C THR A 48 14.67 8.21 14.60
N LYS A 49 13.70 8.16 13.72
CA LYS A 49 12.79 9.27 13.37
C LYS A 49 11.38 8.93 13.76
N LYS A 50 10.71 9.83 14.47
CA LYS A 50 9.29 9.71 14.81
C LYS A 50 8.42 10.24 13.69
N ILE A 51 7.30 9.59 13.45
CA ILE A 51 6.31 9.97 12.47
C ILE A 51 4.92 10.09 13.10
N LYS A 52 4.03 10.81 12.44
CA LYS A 52 2.65 10.98 12.90
C LYS A 52 1.80 9.75 12.56
N PRO A 53 0.79 9.42 13.39
CA PRO A 53 -0.23 8.43 13.02
C PRO A 53 -0.86 8.74 11.65
N GLY A 54 -1.13 7.70 10.86
CA GLY A 54 -1.70 7.85 9.53
C GLY A 54 -0.69 8.14 8.41
N THR A 55 0.62 8.28 8.73
CA THR A 55 1.65 8.53 7.70
C THR A 55 1.74 7.37 6.70
N ALA A 56 1.63 6.11 7.13
CA ALA A 56 1.68 4.96 6.23
C ALA A 56 0.52 4.99 5.21
N HIS A 57 -0.70 5.26 5.67
CA HIS A 57 -1.89 5.36 4.81
C HIS A 57 -1.79 6.55 3.84
N LEU A 58 -1.35 7.71 4.33
CA LEU A 58 -1.11 8.88 3.47
C LEU A 58 -0.06 8.58 2.40
N LEU A 59 1.01 7.86 2.75
CA LEU A 59 2.07 7.49 1.80
C LEU A 59 1.56 6.49 0.77
N GLU A 60 0.70 5.56 1.15
CA GLU A 60 0.06 4.61 0.24
C GLU A 60 -0.68 5.35 -0.88
N HIS A 61 -1.62 6.27 -0.54
CA HIS A 61 -2.31 7.09 -1.53
C HIS A 61 -1.34 7.93 -2.36
N TYR A 62 -0.35 8.54 -1.70
CA TYR A 62 0.60 9.43 -2.36
C TYR A 62 1.41 8.72 -3.44
N VAL A 63 1.86 7.49 -3.17
CA VAL A 63 2.64 6.68 -4.12
C VAL A 63 1.83 6.37 -5.37
N PHE A 64 0.55 5.99 -5.23
CA PHE A 64 -0.31 5.72 -6.39
C PHE A 64 -0.51 6.94 -7.28
N GLU A 65 -0.72 8.10 -6.68
CA GLU A 65 -1.11 9.31 -7.41
C GLU A 65 0.08 10.04 -8.03
N ASN A 66 1.28 9.89 -7.47
CA ASN A 66 2.37 10.82 -7.68
C ASN A 66 3.70 10.17 -8.05
N THR A 67 3.69 9.16 -8.93
CA THR A 67 4.93 8.63 -9.49
C THR A 67 5.62 9.66 -10.39
N ILE A 68 6.88 9.45 -10.73
CA ILE A 68 7.57 10.32 -11.70
C ILE A 68 6.90 10.33 -13.08
N ASP A 69 6.19 9.25 -13.42
CA ASP A 69 5.46 9.08 -14.68
C ASP A 69 3.96 9.44 -14.56
N GLY A 70 3.52 10.03 -13.43
CA GLY A 70 2.14 10.40 -13.14
C GLY A 70 1.40 9.37 -12.28
N ASN A 71 0.09 9.23 -12.46
CA ASN A 71 -0.72 8.28 -11.71
C ASN A 71 -0.42 6.84 -12.13
N LEU A 72 -0.11 5.98 -11.15
CA LEU A 72 0.28 4.59 -11.40
C LEU A 72 -0.86 3.78 -12.02
N PHE A 73 -2.08 3.94 -11.52
CA PHE A 73 -3.24 3.24 -12.05
C PHE A 73 -3.51 3.60 -13.52
N ASP A 74 -3.44 4.89 -13.86
CA ASP A 74 -3.64 5.36 -15.22
C ASP A 74 -2.58 4.81 -16.20
N ASN A 75 -1.35 4.68 -15.71
CA ASN A 75 -0.27 4.10 -16.50
C ASN A 75 -0.46 2.60 -16.74
N LEU A 76 -0.81 1.86 -15.70
CA LEU A 76 -1.08 0.42 -15.81
C LEU A 76 -2.32 0.12 -16.64
N LYS A 77 -3.36 0.96 -16.54
CA LYS A 77 -4.62 0.80 -17.30
C LYS A 77 -4.40 0.77 -18.82
N LYS A 78 -3.38 1.44 -19.32
CA LYS A 78 -3.01 1.42 -20.76
C LYS A 78 -2.64 0.01 -21.26
N TYR A 79 -2.28 -0.89 -20.34
CA TYR A 79 -1.86 -2.27 -20.62
C TYR A 79 -2.93 -3.31 -20.27
N ASN A 80 -4.19 -2.88 -20.16
CA ASN A 80 -5.36 -3.75 -19.93
C ASN A 80 -5.25 -4.57 -18.63
N ILE A 81 -4.83 -3.96 -17.54
CA ILE A 81 -4.90 -4.59 -16.23
C ILE A 81 -6.36 -4.83 -15.83
N LEU A 82 -6.60 -5.85 -15.00
CA LEU A 82 -7.91 -6.12 -14.41
C LEU A 82 -8.21 -5.15 -13.27
N ASN A 83 -7.24 -4.96 -12.38
CA ASN A 83 -7.29 -3.98 -11.30
C ASN A 83 -5.89 -3.67 -10.78
N CYS A 84 -5.78 -2.57 -10.05
CA CYS A 84 -4.61 -2.16 -9.30
C CYS A 84 -5.08 -1.42 -8.06
N ASN A 85 -4.54 -1.76 -6.89
CA ASN A 85 -4.91 -1.10 -5.64
C ASN A 85 -3.78 -1.23 -4.61
N GLY A 86 -3.98 -0.61 -3.45
CA GLY A 86 -3.15 -0.75 -2.28
C GLY A 86 -3.98 -0.86 -1.02
N GLY A 87 -3.33 -1.04 0.09
CA GLY A 87 -3.96 -1.06 1.39
C GLY A 87 -2.94 -0.96 2.51
N THR A 88 -3.29 -0.18 3.52
CA THR A 88 -2.51 -0.04 4.74
C THR A 88 -3.21 -0.73 5.89
N ASN A 89 -2.55 -1.77 6.42
CA ASN A 89 -2.96 -2.47 7.62
C ASN A 89 -2.19 -1.96 8.85
N THR A 90 -2.39 -2.61 9.99
CA THR A 90 -1.69 -2.26 11.24
C THR A 90 -0.17 -2.38 11.12
N ASP A 91 0.33 -3.42 10.47
CA ASP A 91 1.74 -3.80 10.49
C ASP A 91 2.41 -3.79 9.09
N ASN A 92 1.64 -3.56 8.03
CA ASN A 92 2.14 -3.53 6.67
C ASN A 92 1.33 -2.59 5.77
N THR A 93 1.96 -2.19 4.67
CA THR A 93 1.30 -1.57 3.51
C THR A 93 1.59 -2.44 2.30
N SER A 94 0.58 -2.72 1.49
CA SER A 94 0.75 -3.47 0.25
C SER A 94 0.23 -2.70 -0.95
N TYR A 95 0.78 -3.05 -2.11
CA TYR A 95 0.38 -2.55 -3.43
C TYR A 95 0.26 -3.73 -4.35
N PHE A 96 -0.79 -3.81 -5.16
CA PHE A 96 -0.97 -4.94 -6.06
C PHE A 96 -1.59 -4.56 -7.39
N PHE A 97 -1.37 -5.41 -8.38
CA PHE A 97 -2.13 -5.40 -9.62
C PHE A 97 -2.43 -6.83 -10.10
N ASN A 98 -3.48 -6.94 -10.91
CA ASN A 98 -3.85 -8.17 -11.59
C ASN A 98 -3.90 -7.94 -13.10
N THR A 99 -3.38 -8.90 -13.86
CA THR A 99 -3.43 -8.86 -15.32
C THR A 99 -3.58 -10.26 -15.92
N VAL A 100 -4.11 -10.34 -17.15
CA VAL A 100 -4.12 -11.56 -17.95
C VAL A 100 -3.01 -11.52 -19.00
N ILE A 101 -2.71 -10.34 -19.53
CA ILE A 101 -1.74 -10.10 -20.61
C ILE A 101 -0.74 -9.02 -20.18
N ASN A 102 0.32 -8.83 -20.95
CA ASN A 102 1.32 -7.78 -20.75
C ASN A 102 1.96 -7.79 -19.33
N PHE A 103 2.19 -8.99 -18.78
CA PHE A 103 2.66 -9.15 -17.40
C PHE A 103 3.96 -8.42 -17.12
N TYR A 104 4.94 -8.54 -18.00
CA TYR A 104 6.27 -7.95 -17.77
C TYR A 104 6.25 -6.43 -17.89
N GLU A 105 5.51 -5.89 -18.84
CA GLU A 105 5.32 -4.46 -19.01
C GLU A 105 4.60 -3.86 -17.80
N CYS A 106 3.55 -4.52 -17.32
CA CYS A 106 2.85 -4.11 -16.11
C CYS A 106 3.75 -4.18 -14.87
N LEU A 107 4.55 -5.24 -14.74
CA LEU A 107 5.49 -5.40 -13.62
C LEU A 107 6.55 -4.30 -13.60
N GLU A 108 7.13 -3.96 -14.75
CA GLU A 108 8.11 -2.89 -14.86
C GLU A 108 7.51 -1.54 -14.47
N ILE A 109 6.34 -1.18 -15.03
CA ILE A 109 5.64 0.07 -14.72
C ILE A 109 5.29 0.13 -13.23
N PHE A 110 4.80 -0.97 -12.67
CA PHE A 110 4.40 -1.06 -11.27
C PHE A 110 5.59 -0.83 -10.33
N LEU A 111 6.68 -1.57 -10.51
CA LEU A 111 7.87 -1.43 -9.68
C LEU A 111 8.51 -0.04 -9.85
N ARG A 112 8.67 0.42 -11.11
CA ARG A 112 9.20 1.75 -11.40
C ARG A 112 8.36 2.84 -10.75
N GLY A 113 7.03 2.73 -10.79
CA GLY A 113 6.14 3.70 -10.19
C GLY A 113 6.26 3.75 -8.66
N ILE A 114 6.23 2.60 -7.99
CA ILE A 114 6.30 2.54 -6.52
C ILE A 114 7.66 3.05 -6.00
N TYR A 115 8.76 2.73 -6.66
CA TYR A 115 10.09 3.13 -6.20
C TYR A 115 10.53 4.52 -6.67
N ASN A 116 9.78 5.16 -7.58
CA ASN A 116 10.12 6.50 -8.09
C ASN A 116 8.94 7.45 -7.94
N VAL A 117 8.88 8.10 -6.80
CA VAL A 117 7.79 9.02 -6.42
C VAL A 117 8.24 10.47 -6.54
N SER A 118 7.40 11.31 -7.14
CA SER A 118 7.64 12.74 -7.30
C SER A 118 7.04 13.53 -6.14
N PHE A 119 7.86 13.92 -5.16
CA PHE A 119 7.40 14.68 -3.99
C PHE A 119 7.27 16.18 -4.27
N SER A 120 6.09 16.73 -3.96
CA SER A 120 5.86 18.17 -3.86
C SER A 120 4.86 18.49 -2.77
N LYS A 121 4.92 19.72 -2.24
CA LYS A 121 4.00 20.18 -1.19
C LYS A 121 2.55 20.20 -1.67
N ASP A 122 2.32 20.71 -2.88
CA ASP A 122 0.96 20.84 -3.45
C ASP A 122 0.30 19.47 -3.66
N LYS A 123 1.08 18.49 -4.16
CA LYS A 123 0.62 17.10 -4.31
C LYS A 123 0.31 16.48 -2.96
N LEU A 124 1.20 16.68 -1.97
CA LEU A 124 0.99 16.16 -0.62
C LEU A 124 -0.27 16.73 0.04
N ASP A 125 -0.52 18.03 -0.12
CA ASP A 125 -1.70 18.67 0.46
C ASP A 125 -3.00 18.17 -0.23
N LYS A 126 -2.99 17.93 -1.55
CA LYS A 126 -4.11 17.29 -2.26
C LYS A 126 -4.38 15.85 -1.75
N THR A 127 -3.34 15.02 -1.66
CA THR A 127 -3.50 13.65 -1.16
C THR A 127 -4.00 13.63 0.29
N LYS A 128 -3.53 14.53 1.15
CA LYS A 128 -4.08 14.68 2.51
C LYS A 128 -5.58 14.95 2.51
N MET A 129 -6.07 15.82 1.63
CA MET A 129 -7.50 16.10 1.55
C MET A 129 -8.32 14.88 1.15
N ALA A 130 -7.81 14.07 0.21
CA ALA A 130 -8.46 12.81 -0.18
C ALA A 130 -8.53 11.82 1.00
N VAL A 131 -7.41 11.59 1.70
CA VAL A 131 -7.35 10.71 2.88
C VAL A 131 -8.24 11.23 4.02
N TYR A 132 -8.29 12.54 4.27
CA TYR A 132 -9.20 13.11 5.27
C TYR A 132 -10.67 12.88 4.91
N SER A 133 -11.04 12.98 3.63
CA SER A 133 -12.41 12.70 3.18
C SER A 133 -12.77 11.25 3.44
N GLU A 134 -11.91 10.30 3.07
CA GLU A 134 -12.10 8.87 3.31
C GLU A 134 -12.26 8.55 4.80
N ILE A 135 -11.37 9.05 5.66
CA ILE A 135 -11.44 8.84 7.11
C ILE A 135 -12.74 9.41 7.68
N ARG A 136 -13.22 10.55 7.18
CA ARG A 136 -14.50 11.14 7.61
C ARG A 136 -15.65 10.26 7.19
N ASP A 137 -15.68 9.79 5.95
CA ASP A 137 -16.76 8.96 5.41
C ASP A 137 -16.82 7.60 6.13
N ASP A 138 -15.67 7.01 6.48
CA ASP A 138 -15.60 5.83 7.33
C ASP A 138 -16.10 6.06 8.75
N LYS A 139 -15.84 7.24 9.32
CA LYS A 139 -16.36 7.60 10.66
C LYS A 139 -17.87 7.81 10.67
N GLU A 140 -18.44 8.32 9.59
CA GLU A 140 -19.88 8.51 9.42
C GLU A 140 -20.61 7.20 9.17
N ASN A 141 -19.89 6.16 8.71
CA ASN A 141 -20.46 4.82 8.55
C ASN A 141 -20.63 4.11 9.91
N VAL A 142 -21.77 4.35 10.55
CA VAL A 142 -22.11 3.89 11.92
C VAL A 142 -21.92 2.39 12.09
N ARG A 143 -22.26 1.59 11.07
CA ARG A 143 -22.14 0.12 11.13
C ARG A 143 -20.69 -0.35 11.24
N ASN A 144 -19.82 0.19 10.42
CA ASN A 144 -18.38 -0.14 10.44
C ASN A 144 -17.75 0.34 11.75
N ASN A 145 -18.10 1.52 12.24
CA ASN A 145 -17.61 2.06 13.50
C ASN A 145 -17.98 1.22 14.73
N ILE A 146 -19.21 0.74 14.82
CA ILE A 146 -19.67 -0.03 16.00
C ILE A 146 -18.98 -1.40 16.03
N ILE A 147 -18.94 -2.11 14.90
CA ILE A 147 -18.32 -3.43 14.80
C ILE A 147 -16.80 -3.32 15.03
N TYR A 148 -16.14 -2.38 14.36
CA TYR A 148 -14.69 -2.17 14.46
C TYR A 148 -14.26 -1.75 15.85
N ARG A 149 -14.99 -0.84 16.51
CA ARG A 149 -14.71 -0.44 17.90
C ARG A 149 -14.92 -1.59 18.87
N LYS A 150 -15.97 -2.39 18.72
CA LYS A 150 -16.22 -3.56 19.59
C LYS A 150 -15.12 -4.61 19.41
N LEU A 151 -14.71 -4.91 18.18
CA LEU A 151 -13.64 -5.86 17.91
C LEU A 151 -12.29 -5.33 18.43
N ASN A 152 -11.95 -4.08 18.17
CA ASN A 152 -10.71 -3.48 18.69
C ASN A 152 -10.67 -3.43 20.22
N ASN A 153 -11.78 -3.16 20.89
CA ASN A 153 -11.85 -3.20 22.34
C ASN A 153 -11.72 -4.61 22.92
N LEU A 154 -12.09 -5.63 22.16
CA LEU A 154 -11.96 -7.03 22.58
C LEU A 154 -10.58 -7.61 22.32
N PHE A 155 -9.91 -7.21 21.25
CA PHE A 155 -8.67 -7.86 20.79
C PHE A 155 -7.42 -6.97 20.84
N THR A 156 -7.56 -5.66 21.04
CA THR A 156 -6.42 -4.73 21.07
C THR A 156 -6.56 -3.74 22.23
N ILE A 157 -5.78 -3.98 23.25
CA ILE A 157 -5.58 -3.00 24.33
C ILE A 157 -4.82 -1.81 23.73
N ASN A 158 -5.51 -0.67 23.54
CA ASN A 158 -4.94 0.67 23.25
C ASN A 158 -4.06 0.82 21.98
N ARG A 159 -4.50 0.34 20.83
CA ARG A 159 -3.83 0.68 19.55
C ARG A 159 -4.62 1.75 18.82
N LYS A 160 -4.04 2.95 18.64
CA LYS A 160 -4.52 3.97 17.71
C LYS A 160 -4.22 3.49 16.29
N THR A 161 -5.22 2.94 15.60
CA THR A 161 -5.07 2.44 14.24
C THR A 161 -5.39 3.53 13.22
N LEU A 162 -4.71 3.48 12.09
CA LEU A 162 -5.04 4.14 10.80
C LEU A 162 -5.70 5.52 10.94
N GLY A 163 -4.90 6.54 11.17
CA GLY A 163 -5.35 7.91 11.00
C GLY A 163 -6.38 8.38 12.03
N SER A 164 -6.06 8.33 13.33
CA SER A 164 -6.86 9.11 14.28
C SER A 164 -6.64 10.59 14.03
N SER A 165 -7.67 11.31 13.56
CA SER A 165 -7.67 12.76 13.67
C SER A 165 -7.68 13.11 15.15
N SER A 166 -6.57 13.59 15.69
CA SER A 166 -6.53 14.43 16.87
C SER A 166 -6.65 15.86 16.45
#